data_53ec2336c42e431a88552197bc3fcbbf
#
_entry.id   53ec2336c42e431a88552197bc3fcbbf
#
_cell.length_a   1.000
_cell.length_b   1.000
_cell.length_c   1.000
_cell.angle_alpha   90.00
_cell.angle_beta   90.00
_cell.angle_gamma   90.00
#
_symmetry.space_group_name_H-M   'P 1'
#
loop_
_entity.id
_entity.type
_entity.pdbx_description
1 polymer ?
#
loop_
_entity_poly.entity_id
_entity_poly.type
_entity_poly.pdbx_seq_one_letter_code
_entity_poly.pdbx_strand_id
1 'polypeptide(L)'
;FKDSRNQSISFKEYNCAIDFNDDEFNYQAIKKTIEELTFETEKITDSFLNDIYLMIDLPGLKKISLSLMKDHEGNKIEIKDIQYLVQDARQQILSFNNDKEIIHIIIKSYNLDNIRYKNLPKEINCRKFSLDIEFICLPKTLISKLDDLFNNNTISIKKIISTEYVKNFYNIAIDQNI
;
A
#
# COMPACT_ATOMS: atom_id res chain seq x y z
N PHE A 1 -10.39 -13.33 -10.37
CA PHE A 1 -11.56 -13.26 -9.48
C PHE A 1 -11.52 -14.40 -8.48
N LYS A 2 -12.01 -14.17 -7.26
CA LYS A 2 -12.14 -15.20 -6.24
C LYS A 2 -13.60 -15.27 -5.80
N ASP A 3 -14.13 -16.49 -5.74
CA ASP A 3 -15.43 -16.74 -5.15
C ASP A 3 -15.37 -16.70 -3.61
N SER A 4 -16.51 -16.88 -2.95
CA SER A 4 -16.62 -16.94 -1.49
C SER A 4 -15.75 -18.04 -0.84
N ARG A 5 -15.24 -19.00 -1.61
CA ARG A 5 -14.33 -20.08 -1.19
C ARG A 5 -12.86 -19.76 -1.46
N ASN A 6 -12.53 -18.53 -1.84
CA ASN A 6 -11.17 -18.10 -2.15
C ASN A 6 -10.54 -18.77 -3.40
N GLN A 7 -11.35 -19.38 -4.25
CA GLN A 7 -10.88 -19.97 -5.51
C GLN A 7 -10.83 -18.90 -6.60
N SER A 8 -9.80 -18.93 -7.45
CA SER A 8 -9.70 -18.03 -8.59
C SER A 8 -10.77 -18.40 -9.61
N ILE A 9 -11.69 -17.49 -9.91
CA ILE A 9 -12.75 -17.67 -10.89
C ILE A 9 -12.21 -17.48 -12.30
N SER A 10 -11.35 -16.48 -12.50
CA SER A 10 -10.74 -16.16 -13.78
C SER A 10 -9.42 -15.44 -13.59
N PHE A 11 -8.49 -15.68 -14.52
CA PHE A 11 -7.25 -14.95 -14.65
C PHE A 11 -7.05 -14.60 -16.14
N LYS A 12 -6.77 -13.32 -16.41
CA LYS A 12 -6.38 -12.83 -17.74
C LYS A 12 -5.20 -11.91 -17.61
N GLU A 13 -4.29 -12.01 -18.55
CA GLU A 13 -3.10 -11.17 -18.65
C GLU A 13 -3.13 -10.42 -19.98
N TYR A 14 -2.93 -9.11 -19.90
CA TYR A 14 -2.82 -8.21 -21.04
C TYR A 14 -1.48 -7.49 -20.96
N ASN A 15 -0.72 -7.56 -22.03
CA ASN A 15 0.50 -6.78 -22.17
C ASN A 15 0.17 -5.44 -22.81
N CYS A 16 0.18 -4.37 -22.01
CA CYS A 16 0.17 -3.02 -22.54
C CYS A 16 1.52 -2.35 -22.22
N ALA A 17 2.17 -1.79 -23.23
CA ALA A 17 3.36 -0.98 -23.02
C ALA A 17 2.91 0.35 -22.36
N ILE A 18 3.20 0.50 -21.08
CA ILE A 18 2.97 1.74 -20.34
C ILE A 18 4.31 2.43 -20.21
N ASP A 19 4.54 3.49 -20.96
CA ASP A 19 5.69 4.37 -20.74
C ASP A 19 5.31 5.45 -19.73
N PHE A 20 5.89 5.36 -18.53
CA PHE A 20 5.65 6.32 -17.45
C PHE A 20 6.52 7.57 -17.55
N ASN A 21 7.51 7.58 -18.47
CA ASN A 21 8.41 8.70 -18.70
C ASN A 21 7.87 9.68 -19.73
N ASP A 22 6.89 9.24 -20.53
CA ASP A 22 6.18 10.13 -21.44
C ASP A 22 5.04 10.83 -20.68
N ASP A 23 4.94 12.14 -20.79
CA ASP A 23 3.80 12.92 -20.26
C ASP A 23 2.45 12.49 -20.87
N GLU A 24 2.49 11.77 -21.96
CA GLU A 24 1.40 11.00 -22.53
C GLU A 24 1.46 9.53 -22.06
N PHE A 25 1.07 9.32 -20.80
CA PHE A 25 0.48 8.07 -20.35
C PHE A 25 -0.40 7.55 -21.49
N ASN A 26 -0.13 6.36 -22.04
CA ASN A 26 -0.91 5.84 -23.18
C ASN A 26 -2.33 5.51 -22.72
N TYR A 27 -3.03 6.60 -22.38
CA TYR A 27 -4.35 6.64 -21.75
C TYR A 27 -5.35 5.83 -22.56
N GLN A 28 -5.26 5.93 -23.91
CA GLN A 28 -6.23 5.27 -24.80
C GLN A 28 -6.05 3.74 -24.80
N ALA A 29 -4.83 3.25 -24.81
CA ALA A 29 -4.58 1.81 -24.77
C ALA A 29 -5.02 1.19 -23.45
N ILE A 30 -4.70 1.86 -22.33
CA ILE A 30 -5.10 1.39 -21.00
C ILE A 30 -6.61 1.46 -20.85
N LYS A 31 -7.26 2.54 -21.28
CA LYS A 31 -8.71 2.70 -21.24
C LYS A 31 -9.40 1.57 -21.98
N LYS A 32 -8.98 1.28 -23.21
CA LYS A 32 -9.54 0.18 -24.00
C LYS A 32 -9.38 -1.17 -23.29
N THR A 33 -8.20 -1.43 -22.71
CA THR A 33 -7.95 -2.67 -21.95
C THR A 33 -8.86 -2.78 -20.72
N ILE A 34 -9.08 -1.67 -20.00
CA ILE A 34 -10.00 -1.66 -18.85
C ILE A 34 -11.43 -1.94 -19.30
N GLU A 35 -11.90 -1.32 -20.39
CA GLU A 35 -13.23 -1.55 -20.96
C GLU A 35 -13.44 -3.02 -21.35
N GLU A 36 -12.46 -3.63 -22.04
CA GLU A 36 -12.51 -5.04 -22.43
C GLU A 36 -12.53 -5.96 -21.21
N LEU A 37 -11.65 -5.70 -20.21
CA LEU A 37 -11.60 -6.48 -18.97
C LEU A 37 -12.88 -6.37 -18.15
N THR A 38 -13.44 -5.17 -18.06
CA THR A 38 -14.70 -4.93 -17.36
C THR A 38 -15.82 -5.74 -17.98
N PHE A 39 -16.00 -5.60 -19.31
CA PHE A 39 -17.04 -6.33 -20.04
C PHE A 39 -16.94 -7.85 -19.86
N GLU A 40 -15.73 -8.41 -20.00
CA GLU A 40 -15.50 -9.83 -19.82
C GLU A 40 -15.75 -10.31 -18.39
N THR A 41 -15.36 -9.48 -17.42
CA THR A 41 -15.57 -9.77 -16.00
C THR A 41 -17.05 -9.83 -15.68
N GLU A 42 -17.80 -8.82 -16.09
CA GLU A 42 -19.25 -8.72 -15.87
C GLU A 42 -19.99 -9.91 -16.54
N LYS A 43 -19.55 -10.29 -17.73
CA LYS A 43 -20.07 -11.47 -18.41
C LYS A 43 -19.83 -12.78 -17.66
N ILE A 44 -18.65 -12.94 -17.02
CA ILE A 44 -18.32 -14.16 -16.26
C ILE A 44 -19.04 -14.19 -14.91
N THR A 45 -19.17 -13.01 -14.27
CA THR A 45 -19.76 -12.92 -12.92
C THR A 45 -21.27 -12.71 -12.92
N ASP A 46 -21.86 -12.45 -14.09
CA ASP A 46 -23.27 -12.06 -14.28
C ASP A 46 -23.69 -10.91 -13.34
N SER A 47 -22.77 -9.97 -13.14
CA SER A 47 -22.96 -8.84 -12.24
C SER A 47 -22.08 -7.64 -12.66
N PHE A 48 -22.57 -6.41 -12.40
CA PHE A 48 -21.81 -5.19 -12.66
C PHE A 48 -20.60 -5.06 -11.73
N LEU A 49 -19.47 -4.64 -12.29
CA LEU A 49 -18.25 -4.37 -11.57
C LEU A 49 -18.25 -2.93 -11.04
N ASN A 50 -18.61 -2.74 -9.78
CA ASN A 50 -18.74 -1.42 -9.18
C ASN A 50 -17.45 -0.93 -8.53
N ASP A 51 -16.63 -1.85 -8.03
CA ASP A 51 -15.42 -1.51 -7.28
C ASP A 51 -14.30 -2.53 -7.41
N ILE A 52 -13.04 -2.05 -7.28
CA ILE A 52 -11.84 -2.86 -7.40
C ILE A 52 -10.80 -2.54 -6.32
N TYR A 53 -9.91 -3.50 -6.08
CA TYR A 53 -8.61 -3.28 -5.46
C TYR A 53 -7.55 -3.26 -6.56
N LEU A 54 -6.93 -2.09 -6.76
CA LEU A 54 -5.93 -1.92 -7.81
C LEU A 54 -4.53 -2.23 -7.29
N MET A 55 -3.91 -3.30 -7.79
CA MET A 55 -2.52 -3.62 -7.48
C MET A 55 -1.62 -3.02 -8.56
N ILE A 56 -0.58 -2.30 -8.12
CA ILE A 56 0.37 -1.62 -9.01
C ILE A 56 1.81 -1.99 -8.70
N ASP A 57 2.61 -2.06 -9.76
CA ASP A 57 4.08 -2.15 -9.71
C ASP A 57 4.66 -1.10 -10.66
N LEU A 58 4.91 0.08 -10.13
CA LEU A 58 5.26 1.25 -10.94
C LEU A 58 6.62 1.80 -10.53
N PRO A 59 7.47 2.24 -11.48
CA PRO A 59 8.75 2.89 -11.15
C PRO A 59 8.59 4.23 -10.40
N GLY A 60 7.40 4.84 -10.43
CA GLY A 60 7.08 6.08 -9.70
C GLY A 60 6.74 5.90 -8.22
N LEU A 61 6.75 4.66 -7.68
CA LEU A 61 6.57 4.41 -6.26
C LEU A 61 7.75 4.96 -5.48
N LYS A 62 7.50 5.97 -4.64
CA LYS A 62 8.53 6.53 -3.76
C LYS A 62 8.46 5.88 -2.38
N LYS A 63 9.60 5.33 -1.96
CA LYS A 63 9.78 4.83 -0.60
C LYS A 63 10.50 5.88 0.24
N ILE A 64 9.98 6.14 1.42
CA ILE A 64 10.55 7.07 2.36
C ILE A 64 10.65 6.35 3.70
N SER A 65 11.87 6.23 4.22
CA SER A 65 12.10 5.63 5.53
C SER A 65 12.32 6.73 6.57
N LEU A 66 11.70 6.56 7.72
CA LEU A 66 11.83 7.47 8.84
C LEU A 66 11.92 6.68 10.14
N SER A 67 12.85 7.09 11.02
CA SER A 67 12.95 6.55 12.37
C SER A 67 12.53 7.63 13.36
N LEU A 68 11.56 7.32 14.20
CA LEU A 68 11.10 8.20 15.27
C LEU A 68 11.34 7.55 16.63
N MET A 69 11.79 8.36 17.57
CA MET A 69 12.09 7.94 18.95
C MET A 69 11.27 8.75 19.96
N LYS A 70 10.84 8.06 21.01
CA LYS A 70 10.19 8.65 22.18
C LYS A 70 10.84 8.13 23.46
N ASP A 71 11.09 9.04 24.40
CA ASP A 71 11.46 8.63 25.78
C ASP A 71 10.21 8.05 26.46
N HIS A 72 10.38 6.88 27.11
CA HIS A 72 9.29 6.10 27.66
C HIS A 72 9.40 5.88 29.18
N GLU A 73 10.45 6.45 29.81
CA GLU A 73 10.65 6.53 31.26
C GLU A 73 10.58 5.19 32.01
N GLY A 74 10.85 4.07 31.33
CA GLY A 74 10.77 2.74 31.94
C GLY A 74 9.38 2.13 32.00
N ASN A 75 8.38 2.74 31.35
CA ASN A 75 7.03 2.23 31.27
C ASN A 75 6.88 1.13 30.23
N LYS A 76 5.75 0.42 30.28
CA LYS A 76 5.34 -0.56 29.26
C LYS A 76 4.84 0.16 28.00
N ILE A 77 5.24 -0.34 26.83
CA ILE A 77 4.75 0.18 25.55
C ILE A 77 3.31 -0.24 25.34
N GLU A 78 2.46 0.73 25.04
CA GLU A 78 1.07 0.51 24.68
C GLU A 78 0.83 0.77 23.19
N ILE A 79 -0.26 0.25 22.65
CA ILE A 79 -0.67 0.46 21.25
C ILE A 79 -0.77 1.96 20.92
N LYS A 80 -1.24 2.78 21.88
CA LYS A 80 -1.31 4.23 21.71
C LYS A 80 0.03 4.90 21.45
N ASP A 81 1.13 4.37 22.01
CA ASP A 81 2.46 4.92 21.80
C ASP A 81 2.94 4.68 20.36
N ILE A 82 2.65 3.49 19.83
CA ILE A 82 2.91 3.15 18.44
C ILE A 82 2.07 4.03 17.50
N GLN A 83 0.78 4.15 17.78
CA GLN A 83 -0.14 4.99 16.99
C GLN A 83 0.32 6.45 16.96
N TYR A 84 0.76 6.98 18.10
CA TYR A 84 1.30 8.33 18.20
C TYR A 84 2.52 8.52 17.29
N LEU A 85 3.53 7.64 17.39
CA LEU A 85 4.73 7.74 16.56
C LEU A 85 4.42 7.56 15.06
N VAL A 86 3.51 6.66 14.71
CA VAL A 86 3.08 6.47 13.31
C VAL A 86 2.38 7.73 12.79
N GLN A 87 1.52 8.37 13.58
CA GLN A 87 0.84 9.60 13.18
C GLN A 87 1.82 10.78 13.06
N ASP A 88 2.75 10.91 13.98
CA ASP A 88 3.80 11.93 13.91
C ASP A 88 4.66 11.75 12.65
N ALA A 89 5.13 10.51 12.41
CA ALA A 89 5.86 10.16 11.19
C ALA A 89 5.07 10.52 9.92
N ARG A 90 3.78 10.19 9.90
CA ARG A 90 2.89 10.50 8.77
C ARG A 90 2.79 12.00 8.52
N GLN A 91 2.62 12.80 9.57
CA GLN A 91 2.54 14.25 9.44
C GLN A 91 3.85 14.84 8.91
N GLN A 92 5.01 14.37 9.41
CA GLN A 92 6.31 14.80 8.91
C GLN A 92 6.49 14.49 7.43
N ILE A 93 6.17 13.26 7.00
CA ILE A 93 6.27 12.87 5.59
C ILE A 93 5.38 13.74 4.70
N LEU A 94 4.14 13.99 5.08
CA LEU A 94 3.20 14.79 4.30
C LEU A 94 3.58 16.27 4.24
N SER A 95 4.22 16.82 5.28
CA SER A 95 4.67 18.21 5.29
C SER A 95 5.77 18.48 4.26
N PHE A 96 6.65 17.51 4.00
CA PHE A 96 7.73 17.60 3.02
C PHE A 96 7.40 17.03 1.64
N ASN A 97 6.28 16.34 1.49
CA ASN A 97 5.86 15.68 0.25
C ASN A 97 4.36 15.93 0.00
N ASN A 98 3.97 17.19 -0.07
CA ASN A 98 2.59 17.62 -0.23
C ASN A 98 1.97 17.23 -1.60
N ASP A 99 2.82 16.93 -2.59
CA ASP A 99 2.48 16.43 -3.92
C ASP A 99 2.16 14.93 -3.95
N LYS A 100 2.36 14.23 -2.82
CA LYS A 100 2.20 12.77 -2.71
C LYS A 100 1.12 12.37 -1.74
N GLU A 101 0.63 11.15 -1.93
CA GLU A 101 -0.25 10.45 -1.01
C GLU A 101 0.42 9.19 -0.50
N ILE A 102 0.25 8.91 0.79
CA ILE A 102 0.77 7.69 1.42
C ILE A 102 -0.24 6.57 1.17
N ILE A 103 0.16 5.57 0.39
CA ILE A 103 -0.68 4.40 0.11
C ILE A 103 -0.44 3.24 1.11
N HIS A 104 0.80 3.13 1.65
CA HIS A 104 1.12 2.15 2.69
C HIS A 104 2.07 2.71 3.73
N ILE A 105 1.92 2.19 4.96
CA ILE A 105 2.80 2.43 6.11
C ILE A 105 3.25 1.06 6.61
N ILE A 106 4.56 0.82 6.65
CA ILE A 106 5.16 -0.45 7.03
C ILE A 106 6.09 -0.20 8.21
N ILE A 107 5.81 -0.79 9.36
CA ILE A 107 6.76 -0.79 10.48
C ILE A 107 7.80 -1.87 10.19
N LYS A 108 9.04 -1.47 9.99
CA LYS A 108 10.16 -2.37 9.66
C LYS A 108 10.77 -2.98 10.91
N SER A 109 10.84 -2.21 12.00
CA SER A 109 11.34 -2.69 13.29
C SER A 109 10.90 -1.82 14.47
N TYR A 110 10.93 -2.43 15.62
CA TYR A 110 10.76 -1.82 16.94
C TYR A 110 12.10 -1.83 17.64
N ASN A 111 12.56 -0.69 18.14
CA ASN A 111 13.82 -0.60 18.89
C ASN A 111 13.51 -0.18 20.33
N LEU A 112 13.87 -1.02 21.28
CA LEU A 112 13.69 -0.83 22.71
C LEU A 112 15.05 -0.84 23.38
N ASP A 113 15.45 0.27 24.00
CA ASP A 113 16.73 0.42 24.69
C ASP A 113 17.93 -0.09 23.85
N ASN A 114 17.97 0.26 22.54
CA ASN A 114 18.97 -0.15 21.55
C ASN A 114 18.90 -1.63 21.10
N ILE A 115 17.89 -2.39 21.53
CA ILE A 115 17.66 -3.74 21.04
C ILE A 115 16.60 -3.70 19.96
N ARG A 116 16.90 -4.29 18.79
CA ARG A 116 16.03 -4.30 17.64
C ARG A 116 15.16 -5.56 17.60
N TYR A 117 13.85 -5.35 17.39
CA TYR A 117 12.86 -6.40 17.27
C TYR A 117 12.10 -6.28 15.95
N LYS A 118 11.83 -7.40 15.28
CA LYS A 118 11.00 -7.46 14.07
C LYS A 118 9.51 -7.28 14.40
N ASN A 119 9.08 -7.89 15.52
CA ASN A 119 7.73 -7.80 16.04
C ASN A 119 7.75 -7.11 17.40
N LEU A 120 6.69 -6.41 17.75
CA LEU A 120 6.59 -5.79 19.07
C LEU A 120 6.65 -6.87 20.15
N PRO A 121 7.66 -6.87 21.02
CA PRO A 121 7.73 -7.81 22.12
C PRO A 121 6.61 -7.49 23.14
N LYS A 122 5.98 -8.54 23.65
CA LYS A 122 4.93 -8.40 24.67
C LYS A 122 5.56 -8.09 26.02
N GLU A 123 4.94 -7.17 26.77
CA GLU A 123 5.21 -6.92 28.19
C GLU A 123 6.63 -6.47 28.56
N ILE A 124 7.33 -5.79 27.65
CA ILE A 124 8.65 -5.21 27.93
C ILE A 124 8.50 -3.73 28.31
N ASN A 125 9.12 -3.36 29.42
CA ASN A 125 9.35 -1.97 29.80
C ASN A 125 10.63 -1.48 29.13
N CYS A 126 10.63 -0.22 28.68
CA CYS A 126 11.83 0.40 28.11
C CYS A 126 11.93 1.87 28.49
N ARG A 127 13.14 2.41 28.47
CA ARG A 127 13.40 3.83 28.65
C ARG A 127 13.30 4.60 27.34
N LYS A 128 13.76 3.98 26.25
CA LYS A 128 13.74 4.57 24.92
C LYS A 128 13.04 3.61 23.95
N PHE A 129 12.06 4.15 23.27
CA PHE A 129 11.30 3.42 22.25
C PHE A 129 11.41 4.14 20.92
N SER A 130 11.78 3.42 19.85
CA SER A 130 11.73 3.96 18.50
C SER A 130 11.15 2.98 17.50
N LEU A 131 10.60 3.54 16.41
CA LEU A 131 10.07 2.81 15.29
C LEU A 131 10.86 3.17 14.03
N ASP A 132 11.28 2.16 13.28
CA ASP A 132 11.71 2.31 11.90
C ASP A 132 10.50 2.06 10.99
N ILE A 133 10.07 3.09 10.27
CA ILE A 133 8.86 3.08 9.46
C ILE A 133 9.23 3.35 8.00
N GLU A 134 8.67 2.58 7.09
CA GLU A 134 8.74 2.81 5.65
C GLU A 134 7.37 3.23 5.12
N PHE A 135 7.34 4.32 4.39
CA PHE A 135 6.16 4.85 3.71
C PHE A 135 6.28 4.59 2.22
N ILE A 136 5.23 4.04 1.62
CA ILE A 136 5.10 3.92 0.17
C ILE A 136 4.13 5.00 -0.29
N CYS A 137 4.64 5.88 -1.16
CA CYS A 137 3.93 7.07 -1.62
C CYS A 137 3.77 7.07 -3.14
N LEU A 138 2.66 7.62 -3.61
CA LEU A 138 2.37 7.91 -5.01
C LEU A 138 2.17 9.41 -5.24
N PRO A 139 2.52 9.94 -6.41
CA PRO A 139 2.10 11.28 -6.82
C PRO A 139 0.57 11.38 -6.84
N LYS A 140 0.01 12.45 -6.28
CA LYS A 140 -1.45 12.72 -6.31
C LYS A 140 -1.98 12.82 -7.74
N THR A 141 -1.18 13.37 -8.65
CA THR A 141 -1.52 13.45 -10.07
C THR A 141 -1.71 12.08 -10.72
N LEU A 142 -0.89 11.07 -10.32
CA LEU A 142 -1.04 9.70 -10.82
C LEU A 142 -2.29 9.05 -10.24
N ILE A 143 -2.58 9.25 -8.95
CA ILE A 143 -3.80 8.74 -8.32
C ILE A 143 -5.02 9.30 -9.02
N SER A 144 -5.06 10.62 -9.26
CA SER A 144 -6.17 11.25 -9.99
C SER A 144 -6.34 10.68 -11.41
N LYS A 145 -5.24 10.48 -12.16
CA LYS A 145 -5.29 9.84 -13.48
C LYS A 145 -5.84 8.41 -13.44
N LEU A 146 -5.47 7.63 -12.41
CA LEU A 146 -6.00 6.28 -12.23
C LEU A 146 -7.49 6.30 -11.88
N ASP A 147 -7.89 7.18 -10.96
CA ASP A 147 -9.29 7.35 -10.58
C ASP A 147 -10.14 7.75 -11.79
N ASP A 148 -9.67 8.69 -12.61
CA ASP A 148 -10.38 9.13 -13.83
C ASP A 148 -10.55 7.98 -14.83
N LEU A 149 -9.50 7.14 -15.00
CA LEU A 149 -9.54 5.97 -15.90
C LEU A 149 -10.65 4.98 -15.51
N PHE A 150 -10.77 4.66 -14.22
CA PHE A 150 -11.73 3.69 -13.74
C PHE A 150 -13.12 4.29 -13.58
N ASN A 151 -13.24 5.54 -13.12
CA ASN A 151 -14.51 6.25 -12.98
C ASN A 151 -15.22 6.43 -14.33
N ASN A 152 -14.49 6.61 -15.45
CA ASN A 152 -15.05 6.64 -16.78
C ASN A 152 -15.78 5.34 -17.18
N ASN A 153 -15.45 4.25 -16.50
CA ASN A 153 -16.12 2.95 -16.63
C ASN A 153 -17.07 2.64 -15.47
N THR A 154 -17.45 3.65 -14.68
CA THR A 154 -18.31 3.51 -13.48
C THR A 154 -17.71 2.60 -12.39
N ILE A 155 -16.40 2.38 -12.40
CA ILE A 155 -15.68 1.54 -11.44
C ILE A 155 -14.96 2.43 -10.44
N SER A 156 -15.13 2.16 -9.16
CA SER A 156 -14.48 2.86 -8.06
C SER A 156 -13.23 2.11 -7.58
N ILE A 157 -12.10 2.80 -7.41
CA ILE A 157 -10.91 2.21 -6.80
C ILE A 157 -11.07 2.28 -5.28
N LYS A 158 -11.36 1.15 -4.62
CA LYS A 158 -11.43 1.07 -3.15
C LYS A 158 -10.09 1.29 -2.48
N LYS A 159 -9.03 0.75 -3.07
CA LYS A 159 -7.68 0.87 -2.53
C LYS A 159 -6.64 0.59 -3.60
N ILE A 160 -5.57 1.39 -3.57
CA ILE A 160 -4.36 1.13 -4.35
C ILE A 160 -3.39 0.33 -3.46
N ILE A 161 -2.83 -0.75 -4.00
CA ILE A 161 -1.95 -1.68 -3.30
C ILE A 161 -0.65 -1.81 -4.09
N SER A 162 0.51 -1.56 -3.47
CA SER A 162 1.80 -1.82 -4.12
C SER A 162 2.15 -3.31 -4.02
N THR A 163 2.74 -3.87 -5.08
CA THR A 163 3.24 -5.26 -5.07
C THR A 163 4.28 -5.48 -3.99
N GLU A 164 5.08 -4.47 -3.69
CA GLU A 164 6.08 -4.56 -2.62
C GLU A 164 5.45 -4.67 -1.23
N TYR A 165 4.36 -3.95 -0.97
CA TYR A 165 3.61 -4.14 0.28
C TYR A 165 3.15 -5.58 0.42
N VAL A 166 2.61 -6.17 -0.66
CA VAL A 166 2.17 -7.57 -0.67
C VAL A 166 3.34 -8.52 -0.41
N LYS A 167 4.48 -8.32 -1.07
CA LYS A 167 5.70 -9.13 -0.87
C LYS A 167 6.19 -9.07 0.59
N ASN A 168 6.24 -7.87 1.18
CA ASN A 168 6.62 -7.71 2.59
C ASN A 168 5.65 -8.43 3.53
N PHE A 169 4.35 -8.34 3.26
CA PHE A 169 3.33 -9.03 4.07
C PHE A 169 3.43 -10.55 3.95
N TYR A 170 3.66 -11.06 2.75
CA TYR A 170 3.80 -12.50 2.49
C TYR A 170 5.03 -13.08 3.19
N ASN A 171 6.17 -12.38 3.16
CA ASN A 171 7.38 -12.79 3.86
C ASN A 171 7.20 -12.84 5.37
N ILE A 172 6.47 -11.86 5.96
CA ILE A 172 6.13 -11.89 7.38
C ILE A 172 5.24 -13.09 7.72
N ALA A 173 4.28 -13.43 6.87
CA ALA A 173 3.38 -14.56 7.09
C ALA A 173 4.11 -15.91 7.01
N ILE A 174 5.10 -16.06 6.12
CA ILE A 174 5.93 -17.27 6.00
C ILE A 174 6.81 -17.45 7.24
N ASP A 175 7.45 -16.36 7.71
CA ASP A 175 8.33 -16.40 8.88
C ASP A 175 7.59 -16.69 10.21
N GLN A 176 6.27 -16.54 10.25
CA GLN A 176 5.45 -16.86 11.43
C GLN A 176 4.99 -18.33 11.48
N ASN A 177 5.16 -19.08 10.39
CA ASN A 177 4.78 -20.49 10.28
C ASN A 177 5.98 -21.47 10.41
N ILE A 178 7.15 -20.96 10.82
CA ILE A 178 8.33 -21.72 11.24
C ILE A 178 8.50 -21.54 12.74
#